data_8ff28a8ba358b3c60221bbc19ca39b01
#
_entry.id   8ff28a8ba358b3c60221bbc19ca39b01
#
_cell.length_a   1.000
_cell.length_b   1.000
_cell.length_c   1.000
_cell.angle_alpha   90.00
_cell.angle_beta   90.00
_cell.angle_gamma   90.00
#
_symmetry.space_group_name_H-M   'P 1'
#
loop_
_entity.id
_entity.type
_entity.pdbx_description
1 polymer ?
#
loop_
_entity_poly.entity_id
_entity_poly.type
_entity_poly.pdbx_seq_one_letter_code
_entity_poly.pdbx_strand_id
1 'polypeptide(L)'
;MTKEKIAFIVVRYGKDINGGAEYHCRMLAERLVNDYDVEVLTTCVKNYVTGDNEYPEGEEILNGVLVRRFYSDPVEPDLHKSYVRQAAPAKKWRHFLYRCRLLKPLSYVKPIWHYKEQEEIKALNSQVFYSSSMYAFIRENKASYRAFIPLSFFPHTYYTALYAPEKTILIPTMHNNGSSFRSIITSVFSEVAYIGFNIEAEQKLVENIVGKPLATHGIISVGIEKTKAADWERTKVKYNLPEDYLLYVGRIDAIKLNNIVDYFLSYKKKYTGSRLKLVLVGGIFGKTVEHPDIIYTGFVDDAEKV
;
A
#
# COMPACT_ATOMS: atom_id res chain seq x y z
N MET A 1 29.48 18.55 -2.38
CA MET A 1 28.45 18.50 -3.45
C MET A 1 27.10 18.63 -2.78
N THR A 2 26.20 19.43 -3.33
CA THR A 2 24.81 19.49 -2.85
C THR A 2 24.11 18.16 -3.19
N LYS A 3 23.43 17.56 -2.23
CA LYS A 3 22.66 16.33 -2.44
C LYS A 3 21.54 16.57 -3.45
N GLU A 4 21.31 15.62 -4.36
CA GLU A 4 20.16 15.66 -5.26
C GLU A 4 18.87 15.46 -4.46
N LYS A 5 17.84 16.23 -4.78
CA LYS A 5 16.55 16.16 -4.10
C LYS A 5 15.67 15.07 -4.69
N ILE A 6 15.13 14.20 -3.84
CA ILE A 6 14.17 13.15 -4.20
C ILE A 6 12.94 13.20 -3.27
N ALA A 7 11.78 12.84 -3.81
CA ALA A 7 10.56 12.78 -3.02
C ALA A 7 9.95 11.37 -3.03
N PHE A 8 9.72 10.81 -1.86
CA PHE A 8 8.81 9.69 -1.68
C PHE A 8 7.38 10.19 -1.57
N ILE A 9 6.42 9.44 -2.12
CA ILE A 9 5.01 9.81 -2.06
C ILE A 9 4.21 8.62 -1.55
N VAL A 10 3.52 8.82 -0.44
CA VAL A 10 2.74 7.77 0.22
C VAL A 10 1.51 8.39 0.88
N VAL A 11 0.42 7.63 0.99
CA VAL A 11 -0.85 8.16 1.52
C VAL A 11 -0.76 8.60 2.98
N ARG A 12 0.05 7.94 3.80
CA ARG A 12 0.24 8.24 5.22
C ARG A 12 1.71 8.03 5.61
N TYR A 13 2.23 8.88 6.47
CA TYR A 13 3.60 8.77 6.97
C TYR A 13 3.70 9.27 8.42
N GLY A 14 4.39 8.53 9.29
CA GLY A 14 4.57 8.89 10.70
C GLY A 14 5.05 7.73 11.55
N LYS A 15 5.45 8.03 12.79
CA LYS A 15 5.91 7.00 13.75
C LYS A 15 4.81 6.03 14.15
N ASP A 16 3.58 6.54 14.27
CA ASP A 16 2.40 5.77 14.69
C ASP A 16 1.63 5.17 13.51
N ILE A 17 2.17 5.27 12.28
CA ILE A 17 1.52 4.76 11.10
C ILE A 17 1.95 3.32 10.86
N ASN A 18 0.98 2.44 10.85
CA ASN A 18 1.14 1.01 10.58
C ASN A 18 0.54 0.63 9.23
N GLY A 19 1.39 0.16 8.33
CA GLY A 19 1.02 -0.33 7.01
C GLY A 19 2.28 -0.78 6.27
N GLY A 20 2.19 -1.81 5.45
CA GLY A 20 3.35 -2.37 4.77
C GLY A 20 4.02 -1.38 3.82
N ALA A 21 3.24 -0.66 3.03
CA ALA A 21 3.77 0.35 2.10
C ALA A 21 4.32 1.57 2.84
N GLU A 22 3.65 2.02 3.89
CA GLU A 22 4.09 3.14 4.73
C GLU A 22 5.38 2.82 5.46
N TYR A 23 5.49 1.60 6.01
CA TYR A 23 6.73 1.13 6.64
C TYR A 23 7.87 0.99 5.63
N HIS A 24 7.60 0.45 4.45
CA HIS A 24 8.58 0.35 3.35
C HIS A 24 9.06 1.74 2.91
N CYS A 25 8.14 2.70 2.74
CA CYS A 25 8.47 4.09 2.45
C CYS A 25 9.40 4.67 3.52
N ARG A 26 9.06 4.50 4.80
CA ARG A 26 9.85 5.00 5.91
C ARG A 26 11.27 4.41 5.93
N MET A 27 11.37 3.10 5.78
CA MET A 27 12.66 2.42 5.73
C MET A 27 13.57 2.92 4.60
N LEU A 28 13.01 3.17 3.42
CA LEU A 28 13.78 3.69 2.29
C LEU A 28 14.15 5.17 2.52
N ALA A 29 13.20 6.00 2.89
CA ALA A 29 13.40 7.43 3.10
C ALA A 29 14.48 7.69 4.18
N GLU A 30 14.34 7.06 5.35
CA GLU A 30 15.27 7.24 6.48
C GLU A 30 16.71 6.75 6.19
N ARG A 31 16.90 5.81 5.24
CA ARG A 31 18.24 5.38 4.83
C ARG A 31 18.86 6.29 3.79
N LEU A 32 18.06 6.75 2.85
CA LEU A 32 18.55 7.55 1.73
C LEU A 32 18.90 8.99 2.10
N VAL A 33 18.53 9.47 3.30
CA VAL A 33 18.94 10.81 3.78
C VAL A 33 20.47 10.99 3.86
N ASN A 34 21.22 9.91 3.93
CA ASN A 34 22.69 10.00 3.92
C ASN A 34 23.24 10.39 2.56
N ASP A 35 22.56 10.02 1.48
CA ASP A 35 23.03 10.18 0.10
C ASP A 35 22.25 11.26 -0.65
N TYR A 36 20.98 11.48 -0.32
CA TYR A 36 20.05 12.40 -0.99
C TYR A 36 19.45 13.42 -0.03
N ASP A 37 18.95 14.53 -0.58
CA ASP A 37 18.00 15.42 0.08
C ASP A 37 16.60 14.80 -0.04
N VAL A 38 16.16 14.11 1.01
CA VAL A 38 14.96 13.28 0.99
C VAL A 38 13.77 14.03 1.58
N GLU A 39 12.71 14.12 0.78
CA GLU A 39 11.40 14.62 1.21
C GLU A 39 10.35 13.53 1.09
N VAL A 40 9.37 13.51 2.01
CA VAL A 40 8.17 12.67 1.91
C VAL A 40 6.96 13.56 1.75
N LEU A 41 6.25 13.42 0.63
CA LEU A 41 4.96 14.06 0.39
C LEU A 41 3.85 13.10 0.82
N THR A 42 2.99 13.53 1.73
CA THR A 42 1.95 12.67 2.31
C THR A 42 0.69 13.45 2.65
N THR A 43 -0.39 12.76 3.00
CA THR A 43 -1.61 13.43 3.46
C THR A 43 -1.60 13.67 4.98
N CYS A 44 -2.53 14.51 5.45
CA CYS A 44 -2.79 14.73 6.88
C CYS A 44 -3.57 13.58 7.54
N VAL A 45 -3.89 12.53 6.80
CA VAL A 45 -4.69 11.41 7.31
C VAL A 45 -3.84 10.47 8.16
N LYS A 46 -4.33 10.13 9.35
CA LYS A 46 -3.73 9.12 10.24
C LYS A 46 -4.47 7.79 10.15
N ASN A 47 -5.80 7.83 10.28
CA ASN A 47 -6.62 6.63 10.27
C ASN A 47 -7.04 6.27 8.83
N TYR A 48 -6.62 5.08 8.39
CA TYR A 48 -6.95 4.58 7.04
C TYR A 48 -8.45 4.36 6.82
N VAL A 49 -9.21 4.10 7.88
CA VAL A 49 -10.64 3.75 7.79
C VAL A 49 -11.51 4.99 7.69
N THR A 50 -11.26 5.99 8.55
CA THR A 50 -12.04 7.24 8.57
C THR A 50 -11.60 8.18 7.47
N GLY A 51 -10.30 8.25 7.16
CA GLY A 51 -9.75 9.17 6.18
C GLY A 51 -9.71 10.63 6.63
N ASP A 52 -9.89 10.89 7.92
CA ASP A 52 -9.89 12.23 8.48
C ASP A 52 -8.49 12.83 8.51
N ASN A 53 -8.39 14.14 8.30
CA ASN A 53 -7.16 14.91 8.40
C ASN A 53 -6.81 15.15 9.88
N GLU A 54 -6.19 14.16 10.51
CA GLU A 54 -5.83 14.19 11.94
C GLU A 54 -4.48 14.85 12.22
N TYR A 55 -3.55 14.84 11.24
CA TYR A 55 -2.30 15.58 11.33
C TYR A 55 -2.47 17.03 10.83
N PRO A 56 -1.72 17.99 11.38
CA PRO A 56 -1.69 19.34 10.82
C PRO A 56 -1.03 19.34 9.44
N GLU A 57 -1.49 20.24 8.57
CA GLU A 57 -0.82 20.55 7.30
C GLU A 57 0.50 21.29 7.58
N GLY A 58 1.50 21.10 6.72
CA GLY A 58 2.80 21.77 6.81
C GLY A 58 3.98 20.81 6.78
N GLU A 59 5.07 21.22 7.38
CA GLU A 59 6.36 20.53 7.33
C GLU A 59 6.81 20.13 8.72
N GLU A 60 7.40 18.94 8.82
CA GLU A 60 8.08 18.46 10.02
C GLU A 60 9.31 17.62 9.64
N ILE A 61 10.26 17.49 10.56
CA ILE A 61 11.41 16.58 10.37
C ILE A 61 11.18 15.33 11.23
N LEU A 62 11.11 14.17 10.57
CA LEU A 62 11.03 12.87 11.23
C LEU A 62 12.24 12.02 10.86
N ASN A 63 13.07 11.69 11.84
CA ASN A 63 14.28 10.87 11.67
C ASN A 63 15.21 11.36 10.53
N GLY A 64 15.36 12.69 10.40
CA GLY A 64 16.17 13.34 9.38
C GLY A 64 15.48 13.52 8.01
N VAL A 65 14.28 13.03 7.84
CA VAL A 65 13.48 13.17 6.60
C VAL A 65 12.55 14.39 6.73
N LEU A 66 12.53 15.27 5.74
CA LEU A 66 11.54 16.34 5.63
C LEU A 66 10.20 15.72 5.20
N VAL A 67 9.19 15.83 6.05
CA VAL A 67 7.82 15.37 5.77
C VAL A 67 6.93 16.56 5.51
N ARG A 68 6.35 16.62 4.32
CA ARG A 68 5.38 17.64 3.92
C ARG A 68 3.99 17.03 3.86
N ARG A 69 3.08 17.57 4.66
CA ARG A 69 1.69 17.09 4.77
C ARG A 69 0.74 18.02 4.06
N PHE A 70 -0.20 17.41 3.35
CA PHE A 70 -1.27 18.09 2.60
C PHE A 70 -2.63 17.59 3.07
N TYR A 71 -3.61 18.46 3.15
CA TYR A 71 -4.98 18.02 3.42
C TYR A 71 -5.48 17.08 2.33
N SER A 72 -6.14 16.01 2.75
CA SER A 72 -6.98 15.18 1.89
C SER A 72 -8.29 15.91 1.64
N ASP A 73 -8.69 16.02 0.37
CA ASP A 73 -9.92 16.68 -0.01
C ASP A 73 -11.14 15.92 0.54
N PRO A 74 -12.25 16.60 0.87
CA PRO A 74 -13.44 15.96 1.39
C PRO A 74 -14.00 14.89 0.44
N VAL A 75 -14.44 13.77 0.99
CA VAL A 75 -15.06 12.68 0.22
C VAL A 75 -16.57 12.69 0.44
N GLU A 76 -17.33 12.71 -0.66
CA GLU A 76 -18.77 12.49 -0.66
C GLU A 76 -19.06 11.01 -0.95
N PRO A 77 -19.48 10.20 0.04
CA PRO A 77 -19.58 8.74 -0.09
C PRO A 77 -20.53 8.29 -1.21
N ASP A 78 -21.64 8.96 -1.40
CA ASP A 78 -22.63 8.58 -2.41
C ASP A 78 -22.18 8.95 -3.83
N LEU A 79 -21.50 10.09 -3.97
CA LEU A 79 -20.88 10.51 -5.22
C LEU A 79 -19.75 9.53 -5.59
N HIS A 80 -18.91 9.15 -4.63
CA HIS A 80 -17.88 8.14 -4.82
C HIS A 80 -18.47 6.81 -5.31
N LYS A 81 -19.52 6.30 -4.65
CA LYS A 81 -20.22 5.08 -5.07
C LYS A 81 -20.74 5.18 -6.50
N SER A 82 -21.29 6.34 -6.87
CA SER A 82 -21.79 6.61 -8.23
C SER A 82 -20.66 6.52 -9.27
N TYR A 83 -19.55 7.20 -9.05
CA TYR A 83 -18.40 7.17 -9.97
C TYR A 83 -17.78 5.77 -10.08
N VAL A 84 -17.64 5.05 -8.98
CA VAL A 84 -17.17 3.65 -8.98
C VAL A 84 -18.09 2.75 -9.82
N ARG A 85 -19.42 2.96 -9.75
CA ARG A 85 -20.40 2.23 -10.56
C ARG A 85 -20.27 2.55 -12.04
N GLN A 86 -20.08 3.82 -12.38
CA GLN A 86 -19.90 4.27 -13.77
C GLN A 86 -18.60 3.74 -14.40
N ALA A 87 -17.53 3.64 -13.61
CA ALA A 87 -16.24 3.11 -14.04
C ALA A 87 -16.20 1.56 -14.10
N ALA A 88 -17.12 0.88 -13.43
CA ALA A 88 -17.11 -0.58 -13.28
C ALA A 88 -17.08 -1.39 -14.60
N PRO A 89 -17.74 -0.98 -15.70
CA PRO A 89 -17.72 -1.74 -16.95
C PRO A 89 -16.31 -1.94 -17.52
N ALA A 90 -15.46 -0.90 -17.53
CA ALA A 90 -14.10 -0.98 -18.04
C ALA A 90 -13.28 -2.02 -17.26
N LYS A 91 -13.31 -1.92 -15.94
CA LYS A 91 -12.62 -2.84 -15.02
C LYS A 91 -13.11 -4.29 -15.20
N LYS A 92 -14.43 -4.52 -15.29
CA LYS A 92 -15.02 -5.85 -15.47
C LYS A 92 -14.59 -6.46 -16.80
N TRP A 93 -14.60 -5.68 -17.87
CA TRP A 93 -14.19 -6.12 -19.19
C TRP A 93 -12.72 -6.53 -19.23
N ARG A 94 -11.82 -5.72 -18.68
CA ARG A 94 -10.39 -6.04 -18.59
C ARG A 94 -10.13 -7.27 -17.73
N HIS A 95 -10.83 -7.41 -16.60
CA HIS A 95 -10.74 -8.61 -15.76
C HIS A 95 -11.22 -9.87 -16.47
N PHE A 96 -12.31 -9.78 -17.25
CA PHE A 96 -12.77 -10.89 -18.09
C PHE A 96 -11.70 -11.30 -19.11
N LEU A 97 -11.16 -10.36 -19.86
CA LEU A 97 -10.09 -10.63 -20.83
C LEU A 97 -8.83 -11.22 -20.17
N TYR A 98 -8.48 -10.76 -18.97
CA TYR A 98 -7.39 -11.34 -18.19
C TYR A 98 -7.65 -12.80 -17.84
N ARG A 99 -8.84 -13.14 -17.38
CA ARG A 99 -9.24 -14.53 -17.07
C ARG A 99 -9.22 -15.43 -18.31
N CYS A 100 -9.56 -14.88 -19.46
CA CYS A 100 -9.47 -15.57 -20.75
C CYS A 100 -8.03 -15.61 -21.31
N ARG A 101 -7.02 -15.06 -20.62
CA ARG A 101 -5.63 -14.90 -21.07
C ARG A 101 -5.48 -14.08 -22.35
N LEU A 102 -6.47 -13.25 -22.68
CA LEU A 102 -6.49 -12.41 -23.88
C LEU A 102 -5.96 -10.98 -23.65
N LEU A 103 -5.91 -10.51 -22.42
CA LEU A 103 -5.55 -9.12 -22.13
C LEU A 103 -4.12 -8.78 -22.57
N LYS A 104 -3.14 -9.64 -22.24
CA LYS A 104 -1.74 -9.46 -22.65
C LYS A 104 -1.56 -9.56 -24.18
N PRO A 105 -2.06 -10.57 -24.89
CA PRO A 105 -1.98 -10.60 -26.35
C PRO A 105 -2.61 -9.39 -27.03
N LEU A 106 -3.76 -8.92 -26.56
CA LEU A 106 -4.42 -7.73 -27.11
C LEU A 106 -3.61 -6.45 -26.93
N SER A 107 -2.74 -6.37 -25.92
CA SER A 107 -1.85 -5.22 -25.73
C SER A 107 -0.85 -5.03 -26.89
N TYR A 108 -0.58 -6.06 -27.68
CA TYR A 108 0.28 -5.96 -28.86
C TYR A 108 -0.41 -5.28 -30.05
N VAL A 109 -1.74 -5.27 -30.06
CA VAL A 109 -2.56 -4.63 -31.09
C VAL A 109 -3.06 -3.28 -30.63
N LYS A 110 -3.58 -3.20 -29.40
CA LYS A 110 -4.09 -1.99 -28.76
C LYS A 110 -3.48 -1.84 -27.36
N PRO A 111 -2.30 -1.22 -27.24
CA PRO A 111 -1.55 -1.16 -25.99
C PRO A 111 -2.29 -0.44 -24.87
N ILE A 112 -2.92 0.70 -25.14
CA ILE A 112 -3.59 1.54 -24.16
C ILE A 112 -5.08 1.64 -24.49
N TRP A 113 -5.90 1.49 -23.47
CA TRP A 113 -7.36 1.49 -23.60
C TRP A 113 -7.94 2.66 -22.80
N HIS A 114 -8.62 3.56 -23.51
CA HIS A 114 -9.27 4.74 -22.92
C HIS A 114 -10.76 4.52 -22.60
N TYR A 115 -11.23 3.27 -22.60
CA TYR A 115 -12.63 2.96 -22.31
C TYR A 115 -12.97 3.32 -20.88
N LYS A 116 -13.89 4.23 -20.68
CA LYS A 116 -14.32 4.73 -19.36
C LYS A 116 -13.19 5.38 -18.52
N GLU A 117 -12.16 5.90 -19.15
CA GLU A 117 -11.02 6.52 -18.47
C GLU A 117 -11.44 7.70 -17.60
N GLN A 118 -12.30 8.59 -18.12
CA GLN A 118 -12.77 9.75 -17.37
C GLN A 118 -13.58 9.37 -16.14
N GLU A 119 -14.39 8.31 -16.23
CA GLU A 119 -15.13 7.78 -15.09
C GLU A 119 -14.21 7.12 -14.08
N GLU A 120 -13.14 6.47 -14.54
CA GLU A 120 -12.12 5.91 -13.65
C GLU A 120 -11.34 7.00 -12.92
N ILE A 121 -11.00 8.12 -13.61
CA ILE A 121 -10.36 9.31 -13.01
C ILE A 121 -11.29 9.95 -11.97
N LYS A 122 -12.59 10.13 -12.28
CA LYS A 122 -13.57 10.64 -11.30
C LYS A 122 -13.66 9.74 -10.07
N ALA A 123 -13.69 8.41 -10.27
CA ALA A 123 -13.69 7.45 -9.18
C ALA A 123 -12.38 7.46 -8.39
N LEU A 124 -11.25 7.75 -9.02
CA LEU A 124 -9.95 7.91 -8.37
C LEU A 124 -9.92 9.18 -7.52
N ASN A 125 -10.41 10.31 -8.06
CA ASN A 125 -10.39 11.61 -7.40
C ASN A 125 -11.38 11.73 -6.24
N SER A 126 -12.38 10.87 -6.19
CA SER A 126 -13.35 10.81 -5.10
C SER A 126 -12.94 9.84 -3.97
N GLN A 127 -11.73 9.29 -4.00
CA GLN A 127 -11.25 8.41 -2.94
C GLN A 127 -10.72 9.21 -1.74
N VAL A 128 -10.75 8.58 -0.57
CA VAL A 128 -9.94 8.97 0.57
C VAL A 128 -8.46 9.07 0.13
N PHE A 129 -7.71 10.01 0.66
CA PHE A 129 -6.32 10.35 0.30
C PHE A 129 -6.15 11.11 -1.03
N TYR A 130 -7.21 11.52 -1.70
CA TYR A 130 -7.08 12.48 -2.78
C TYR A 130 -6.72 13.85 -2.19
N SER A 131 -5.68 14.49 -2.73
CA SER A 131 -5.19 15.80 -2.26
C SER A 131 -4.82 16.68 -3.45
N SER A 132 -5.72 17.58 -3.81
CA SER A 132 -5.51 18.51 -4.92
C SER A 132 -4.30 19.42 -4.70
N SER A 133 -4.06 19.85 -3.45
CA SER A 133 -2.92 20.69 -3.08
C SER A 133 -1.58 19.94 -3.24
N MET A 134 -1.50 18.66 -2.86
CA MET A 134 -0.30 17.85 -3.07
C MET A 134 0.02 17.70 -4.57
N TYR A 135 -0.99 17.48 -5.41
CA TYR A 135 -0.77 17.30 -6.85
C TYR A 135 -0.41 18.61 -7.54
N ALA A 136 -0.97 19.73 -7.12
CA ALA A 136 -0.54 21.06 -7.55
C ALA A 136 0.92 21.32 -7.18
N PHE A 137 1.32 20.99 -5.94
CA PHE A 137 2.70 21.10 -5.48
C PHE A 137 3.67 20.27 -6.36
N ILE A 138 3.35 19.01 -6.65
CA ILE A 138 4.17 18.16 -7.52
C ILE A 138 4.33 18.80 -8.91
N ARG A 139 3.23 19.24 -9.53
CA ARG A 139 3.24 19.87 -10.84
C ARG A 139 4.12 21.11 -10.88
N GLU A 140 4.02 21.97 -9.87
CA GLU A 140 4.69 23.26 -9.82
C GLU A 140 6.18 23.14 -9.45
N ASN A 141 6.53 22.13 -8.65
CA ASN A 141 7.88 21.97 -8.13
C ASN A 141 8.69 20.85 -8.77
N LYS A 142 8.16 20.14 -9.78
CA LYS A 142 8.81 18.98 -10.39
C LYS A 142 10.24 19.24 -10.90
N ALA A 143 10.56 20.47 -11.29
CA ALA A 143 11.90 20.84 -11.76
C ALA A 143 12.98 20.70 -10.68
N SER A 144 12.61 20.90 -9.41
CA SER A 144 13.51 20.87 -8.26
C SER A 144 13.87 19.45 -7.79
N TYR A 145 13.16 18.43 -8.27
CA TYR A 145 13.39 17.05 -7.88
C TYR A 145 14.10 16.26 -8.96
N ARG A 146 15.02 15.39 -8.54
CA ARG A 146 15.68 14.40 -9.39
C ARG A 146 14.75 13.23 -9.70
N ALA A 147 13.99 12.79 -8.70
CA ALA A 147 13.03 11.69 -8.83
C ALA A 147 11.85 11.84 -7.84
N PHE A 148 10.72 11.29 -8.26
CA PHE A 148 9.54 11.02 -7.43
C PHE A 148 9.34 9.52 -7.29
N ILE A 149 9.12 9.04 -6.06
CA ILE A 149 9.00 7.61 -5.76
C ILE A 149 7.64 7.36 -5.09
N PRO A 150 6.54 7.27 -5.87
CA PRO A 150 5.24 6.93 -5.33
C PRO A 150 5.16 5.44 -4.97
N LEU A 151 4.61 5.16 -3.77
CA LEU A 151 4.37 3.80 -3.29
C LEU A 151 2.88 3.48 -3.33
N SER A 152 2.56 2.27 -3.79
CA SER A 152 1.19 1.77 -4.01
C SER A 152 0.48 2.48 -5.17
N PHE A 153 -0.75 2.03 -5.49
CA PHE A 153 -1.54 2.63 -6.55
C PHE A 153 -2.77 3.36 -5.96
N PHE A 154 -2.56 4.63 -5.66
CA PHE A 154 -3.57 5.58 -5.18
C PHE A 154 -3.58 6.83 -6.09
N PRO A 155 -4.44 7.83 -5.84
CA PRO A 155 -4.45 9.06 -6.63
C PRO A 155 -3.08 9.71 -6.81
N HIS A 156 -2.24 9.72 -5.77
CA HIS A 156 -0.90 10.29 -5.84
C HIS A 156 -0.02 9.63 -6.92
N THR A 157 -0.11 8.32 -7.11
CA THR A 157 0.64 7.61 -8.15
C THR A 157 0.22 8.04 -9.55
N TYR A 158 -1.10 8.13 -9.77
CA TYR A 158 -1.63 8.61 -11.05
C TYR A 158 -1.16 10.03 -11.37
N TYR A 159 -1.30 10.96 -10.41
CA TYR A 159 -0.94 12.36 -10.63
C TYR A 159 0.56 12.58 -10.71
N THR A 160 1.38 11.83 -9.99
CA THR A 160 2.84 11.88 -10.13
C THR A 160 3.27 11.44 -11.52
N ALA A 161 2.75 10.32 -11.99
CA ALA A 161 3.02 9.83 -13.35
C ALA A 161 2.50 10.79 -14.42
N LEU A 162 1.35 11.43 -14.20
CA LEU A 162 0.79 12.42 -15.14
C LEU A 162 1.66 13.68 -15.25
N TYR A 163 2.23 14.18 -14.15
CA TYR A 163 2.94 15.46 -14.13
C TYR A 163 4.46 15.33 -14.33
N ALA A 164 5.04 14.21 -13.95
CA ALA A 164 6.49 13.98 -14.02
C ALA A 164 6.82 12.51 -14.38
N PRO A 165 6.29 11.97 -15.49
CA PRO A 165 6.50 10.56 -15.85
C PRO A 165 7.98 10.21 -15.96
N GLU A 166 8.78 11.09 -16.56
CA GLU A 166 10.22 10.91 -16.79
C GLU A 166 11.08 10.91 -15.51
N LYS A 167 10.49 11.31 -14.38
CA LYS A 167 11.13 11.34 -13.05
C LYS A 167 10.48 10.37 -12.08
N THR A 168 9.48 9.61 -12.51
CA THR A 168 8.72 8.73 -11.62
C THR A 168 9.32 7.33 -11.59
N ILE A 169 9.72 6.89 -10.39
CA ILE A 169 10.12 5.52 -10.07
C ILE A 169 9.00 4.90 -9.23
N LEU A 170 8.16 4.09 -9.84
CA LEU A 170 6.97 3.54 -9.20
C LEU A 170 7.28 2.28 -8.40
N ILE A 171 6.82 2.21 -7.14
CA ILE A 171 6.81 0.98 -6.33
C ILE A 171 5.32 0.60 -6.12
N PRO A 172 4.74 -0.27 -6.98
CA PRO A 172 3.28 -0.35 -7.12
C PRO A 172 2.55 -1.10 -6.02
N THR A 173 3.18 -2.05 -5.34
CA THR A 173 2.54 -2.95 -4.35
C THR A 173 1.22 -3.57 -4.86
N MET A 174 1.23 -4.02 -6.11
CA MET A 174 0.03 -4.50 -6.80
C MET A 174 -0.42 -5.88 -6.32
N HIS A 175 -1.73 -6.03 -6.19
CA HIS A 175 -2.38 -7.30 -5.85
C HIS A 175 -3.40 -7.68 -6.91
N ASN A 176 -3.71 -8.97 -7.04
CA ASN A 176 -4.76 -9.45 -7.93
C ASN A 176 -6.15 -9.14 -7.33
N ASN A 177 -6.56 -7.89 -7.45
CA ASN A 177 -7.87 -7.41 -7.02
C ASN A 177 -8.56 -6.60 -8.13
N GLY A 178 -9.83 -6.26 -7.92
CA GLY A 178 -10.59 -5.56 -8.94
C GLY A 178 -10.04 -4.18 -9.33
N SER A 179 -9.30 -3.50 -8.46
CA SER A 179 -8.72 -2.18 -8.77
C SER A 179 -7.55 -2.27 -9.73
N SER A 180 -6.84 -3.40 -9.76
CA SER A 180 -5.70 -3.66 -10.64
C SER A 180 -6.07 -3.73 -12.13
N PHE A 181 -7.35 -3.86 -12.45
CA PHE A 181 -7.86 -3.92 -13.83
C PHE A 181 -8.41 -2.59 -14.34
N ARG A 182 -8.19 -1.47 -13.68
CA ARG A 182 -8.54 -0.15 -14.21
C ARG A 182 -7.69 0.17 -15.45
N SER A 183 -8.28 0.82 -16.46
CA SER A 183 -7.58 1.19 -17.69
C SER A 183 -6.49 2.22 -17.46
N ILE A 184 -6.70 3.15 -16.53
CA ILE A 184 -5.70 4.17 -16.15
C ILE A 184 -4.38 3.57 -15.62
N ILE A 185 -4.40 2.34 -15.11
CA ILE A 185 -3.18 1.64 -14.69
C ILE A 185 -2.23 1.42 -15.88
N THR A 186 -2.79 1.06 -17.04
CA THR A 186 -1.97 0.82 -18.23
C THR A 186 -1.21 2.08 -18.65
N SER A 187 -1.87 3.26 -18.67
CA SER A 187 -1.21 4.52 -18.98
C SER A 187 -0.07 4.82 -18.01
N VAL A 188 -0.34 4.76 -16.70
CA VAL A 188 0.69 5.02 -15.67
C VAL A 188 1.87 4.07 -15.80
N PHE A 189 1.62 2.78 -15.92
CA PHE A 189 2.69 1.76 -15.95
C PHE A 189 3.45 1.71 -17.28
N SER A 190 2.96 2.38 -18.32
CA SER A 190 3.66 2.51 -19.60
C SER A 190 4.53 3.76 -19.70
N GLU A 191 4.23 4.80 -18.93
CA GLU A 191 4.83 6.14 -19.11
C GLU A 191 5.89 6.49 -18.06
N VAL A 192 5.91 5.84 -16.90
CA VAL A 192 6.88 6.12 -15.85
C VAL A 192 8.30 5.74 -16.25
N ALA A 193 9.30 6.41 -15.65
CA ALA A 193 10.72 6.17 -15.95
C ALA A 193 11.16 4.75 -15.55
N TYR A 194 10.67 4.25 -14.41
CA TYR A 194 11.02 2.91 -13.93
C TYR A 194 9.96 2.35 -12.98
N ILE A 195 9.83 1.01 -12.96
CA ILE A 195 8.97 0.29 -12.01
C ILE A 195 9.82 -0.67 -11.19
N GLY A 196 9.84 -0.47 -9.88
CA GLY A 196 10.47 -1.37 -8.91
C GLY A 196 9.44 -2.30 -8.28
N PHE A 197 9.42 -3.57 -8.68
CA PHE A 197 8.55 -4.58 -8.07
C PHE A 197 9.14 -5.15 -6.80
N ASN A 198 8.31 -5.46 -5.82
CA ASN A 198 8.76 -6.07 -4.57
C ASN A 198 9.07 -7.56 -4.73
N ILE A 199 8.29 -8.27 -5.56
CA ILE A 199 8.44 -9.71 -5.78
C ILE A 199 8.11 -10.09 -7.23
N GLU A 200 8.64 -11.23 -7.68
CA GLU A 200 8.41 -11.77 -9.02
C GLU A 200 6.92 -12.03 -9.34
N ALA A 201 6.14 -12.45 -8.35
CA ALA A 201 4.70 -12.69 -8.53
C ALA A 201 3.93 -11.39 -8.85
N GLU A 202 4.32 -10.27 -8.25
CA GLU A 202 3.80 -8.94 -8.56
C GLU A 202 4.16 -8.52 -9.98
N GLN A 203 5.44 -8.66 -10.36
CA GLN A 203 5.90 -8.37 -11.71
C GLN A 203 5.11 -9.15 -12.76
N LYS A 204 5.01 -10.47 -12.61
CA LYS A 204 4.23 -11.34 -13.51
C LYS A 204 2.76 -10.95 -13.60
N LEU A 205 2.14 -10.57 -12.49
CA LEU A 205 0.77 -10.07 -12.47
C LEU A 205 0.64 -8.82 -13.36
N VAL A 206 1.51 -7.83 -13.15
CA VAL A 206 1.47 -6.56 -13.88
C VAL A 206 1.79 -6.75 -15.37
N GLU A 207 2.78 -7.57 -15.73
CA GLU A 207 3.07 -7.93 -17.11
C GLU A 207 1.86 -8.55 -17.85
N ASN A 208 1.05 -9.31 -17.13
CA ASN A 208 -0.16 -9.92 -17.71
C ASN A 208 -1.34 -8.94 -17.79
N ILE A 209 -1.36 -7.88 -16.99
CA ILE A 209 -2.41 -6.85 -17.00
C ILE A 209 -2.08 -5.72 -18.00
N VAL A 210 -0.83 -5.27 -18.03
CA VAL A 210 -0.37 -4.14 -18.86
C VAL A 210 0.14 -4.61 -20.21
N GLY A 211 0.91 -5.69 -20.24
CA GLY A 211 1.42 -6.28 -21.46
C GLY A 211 2.60 -5.51 -22.07
N LYS A 212 2.62 -5.37 -23.40
CA LYS A 212 3.74 -4.78 -24.15
C LYS A 212 4.15 -3.35 -23.76
N PRO A 213 3.21 -2.44 -23.45
CA PRO A 213 3.61 -1.05 -23.17
C PRO A 213 4.25 -0.86 -21.79
N LEU A 214 4.46 -1.91 -21.02
CA LEU A 214 5.05 -1.81 -19.69
C LEU A 214 6.42 -1.12 -19.74
N ALA A 215 6.62 -0.10 -18.91
CA ALA A 215 7.86 0.66 -18.79
C ALA A 215 9.03 -0.22 -18.31
N THR A 216 10.25 0.30 -18.38
CA THR A 216 11.45 -0.36 -17.84
C THR A 216 11.22 -0.74 -16.38
N HIS A 217 11.55 -1.96 -16.00
CA HIS A 217 11.22 -2.47 -14.67
C HIS A 217 12.21 -3.54 -14.19
N GLY A 218 12.15 -3.83 -12.89
CA GLY A 218 12.91 -4.90 -12.27
C GLY A 218 12.42 -5.17 -10.85
N ILE A 219 13.01 -6.17 -10.19
CA ILE A 219 12.71 -6.52 -8.81
C ILE A 219 13.69 -5.78 -7.91
N ILE A 220 13.17 -4.93 -7.01
CA ILE A 220 13.96 -4.21 -6.01
C ILE A 220 13.87 -4.86 -4.63
N SER A 221 12.86 -5.71 -4.43
CA SER A 221 12.53 -6.37 -3.16
C SER A 221 12.23 -5.41 -2.00
N VAL A 222 11.88 -5.96 -0.84
CA VAL A 222 11.72 -5.21 0.41
C VAL A 222 12.77 -5.69 1.39
N GLY A 223 13.60 -4.77 1.88
CA GLY A 223 14.52 -5.05 2.98
C GLY A 223 13.77 -5.25 4.30
N ILE A 224 14.37 -6.00 5.21
CA ILE A 224 13.90 -6.14 6.59
C ILE A 224 15.00 -5.71 7.56
N GLU A 225 14.61 -5.07 8.65
CA GLU A 225 15.52 -4.81 9.77
C GLU A 225 15.75 -6.10 10.53
N LYS A 226 17.02 -6.39 10.82
CA LYS A 226 17.35 -7.38 11.84
C LYS A 226 17.26 -6.71 13.21
N THR A 227 16.06 -6.67 13.75
CA THR A 227 15.82 -6.14 15.09
C THR A 227 16.39 -7.13 16.11
N LYS A 228 17.08 -6.62 17.14
CA LYS A 228 17.49 -7.45 18.26
C LYS A 228 16.23 -7.89 19.01
N ALA A 229 16.07 -9.21 19.19
CA ALA A 229 14.94 -9.75 19.91
C ALA A 229 14.88 -9.22 21.35
N ALA A 230 13.67 -9.00 21.85
CA ALA A 230 13.45 -8.76 23.27
C ALA A 230 13.70 -10.03 24.09
N ASP A 231 13.74 -9.87 25.42
CA ASP A 231 13.79 -11.01 26.33
C ASP A 231 12.50 -11.86 26.19
N TRP A 232 12.67 -13.10 25.77
CA TRP A 232 11.58 -14.03 25.54
C TRP A 232 10.74 -14.27 26.79
N GLU A 233 11.37 -14.55 27.95
CA GLU A 233 10.67 -14.85 29.19
C GLU A 233 9.79 -13.66 29.63
N ARG A 234 10.33 -12.44 29.52
CA ARG A 234 9.57 -11.23 29.80
C ARG A 234 8.40 -11.04 28.83
N THR A 235 8.63 -11.27 27.53
CA THR A 235 7.61 -11.14 26.49
C THR A 235 6.50 -12.18 26.70
N LYS A 236 6.86 -13.43 27.00
CA LYS A 236 5.95 -14.51 27.30
C LYS A 236 5.02 -14.19 28.48
N VAL A 237 5.58 -13.69 29.57
CA VAL A 237 4.81 -13.28 30.75
C VAL A 237 3.90 -12.08 30.42
N LYS A 238 4.43 -11.06 29.75
CA LYS A 238 3.70 -9.83 29.40
C LYS A 238 2.42 -10.11 28.62
N TYR A 239 2.49 -11.02 27.65
CA TYR A 239 1.37 -11.33 26.75
C TYR A 239 0.64 -12.63 27.11
N ASN A 240 1.02 -13.27 28.25
CA ASN A 240 0.46 -14.56 28.69
C ASN A 240 0.49 -15.60 27.56
N LEU A 241 1.64 -15.75 26.93
CA LEU A 241 1.82 -16.66 25.80
C LEU A 241 1.89 -18.11 26.28
N PRO A 242 1.19 -19.04 25.62
CA PRO A 242 1.26 -20.48 25.94
C PRO A 242 2.57 -21.10 25.44
N GLU A 243 2.84 -22.36 25.83
CA GLU A 243 3.98 -23.11 25.32
C GLU A 243 3.83 -23.42 23.82
N ASP A 244 2.63 -23.87 23.41
CA ASP A 244 2.34 -24.26 22.04
C ASP A 244 1.31 -23.30 21.43
N TYR A 245 1.70 -22.58 20.38
CA TYR A 245 0.80 -21.70 19.67
C TYR A 245 1.10 -21.54 18.18
N LEU A 246 0.09 -21.20 17.42
CA LEU A 246 0.20 -20.65 16.07
C LEU A 246 0.25 -19.13 16.17
N LEU A 247 1.23 -18.51 15.52
CA LEU A 247 1.40 -17.07 15.52
C LEU A 247 0.93 -16.47 14.20
N TYR A 248 0.10 -15.43 14.28
CA TYR A 248 -0.19 -14.52 13.19
C TYR A 248 0.27 -13.12 13.56
N VAL A 249 0.99 -12.45 12.69
CA VAL A 249 1.42 -11.06 12.87
C VAL A 249 0.89 -10.22 11.70
N GLY A 250 0.05 -9.24 12.01
CA GLY A 250 -0.52 -8.37 10.99
C GLY A 250 -1.83 -7.72 11.42
N ARG A 251 -2.45 -6.98 10.50
CA ARG A 251 -3.74 -6.35 10.74
C ARG A 251 -4.83 -7.42 10.91
N ILE A 252 -5.57 -7.34 12.00
CA ILE A 252 -6.63 -8.29 12.35
C ILE A 252 -7.95 -7.79 11.74
N ASP A 253 -8.23 -8.22 10.52
CA ASP A 253 -9.49 -7.99 9.79
C ASP A 253 -9.81 -9.21 8.90
N ALA A 254 -11.05 -9.26 8.41
CA ALA A 254 -11.53 -10.39 7.60
C ALA A 254 -10.73 -10.62 6.31
N ILE A 255 -10.15 -9.56 5.71
CA ILE A 255 -9.38 -9.66 4.47
C ILE A 255 -8.01 -10.31 4.72
N LYS A 256 -7.35 -9.93 5.80
CA LYS A 256 -5.99 -10.40 6.14
C LYS A 256 -6.01 -11.76 6.85
N LEU A 257 -6.92 -11.94 7.78
CA LEU A 257 -7.08 -13.23 8.47
C LEU A 257 -7.66 -14.32 7.55
N ASN A 258 -8.49 -13.89 6.56
CA ASN A 258 -9.21 -14.85 5.73
C ASN A 258 -9.90 -15.91 6.61
N ASN A 259 -9.63 -17.19 6.38
CA ASN A 259 -10.26 -18.31 7.11
C ASN A 259 -9.39 -18.88 8.25
N ILE A 260 -8.33 -18.17 8.68
CA ILE A 260 -7.39 -18.68 9.71
C ILE A 260 -8.13 -19.06 10.99
N VAL A 261 -9.03 -18.18 11.46
CA VAL A 261 -9.81 -18.42 12.69
C VAL A 261 -10.75 -19.62 12.52
N ASP A 262 -11.46 -19.72 11.40
CA ASP A 262 -12.38 -20.82 11.13
C ASP A 262 -11.65 -22.17 11.02
N TYR A 263 -10.48 -22.19 10.39
CA TYR A 263 -9.63 -23.38 10.34
C TYR A 263 -9.12 -23.77 11.71
N PHE A 264 -8.70 -22.81 12.52
CA PHE A 264 -8.26 -23.08 13.88
C PHE A 264 -9.41 -23.64 14.74
N LEU A 265 -10.60 -23.04 14.69
CA LEU A 265 -11.76 -23.54 15.41
C LEU A 265 -12.19 -24.94 14.94
N SER A 266 -12.11 -25.21 13.64
CA SER A 266 -12.37 -26.54 13.08
C SER A 266 -11.34 -27.58 13.59
N TYR A 267 -10.07 -27.17 13.68
CA TYR A 267 -9.02 -28.00 14.28
C TYR A 267 -9.30 -28.30 15.74
N LYS A 268 -9.66 -27.30 16.56
CA LYS A 268 -9.99 -27.46 17.98
C LYS A 268 -11.21 -28.38 18.19
N LYS A 269 -12.20 -28.26 17.33
CA LYS A 269 -13.38 -29.15 17.36
C LYS A 269 -13.00 -30.62 17.06
N LYS A 270 -12.05 -30.84 16.16
CA LYS A 270 -11.60 -32.19 15.80
C LYS A 270 -10.65 -32.78 16.86
N TYR A 271 -9.81 -31.95 17.47
CA TYR A 271 -8.77 -32.38 18.43
C TYR A 271 -9.01 -31.71 19.79
N THR A 272 -10.03 -32.20 20.51
CA THR A 272 -10.52 -31.59 21.77
C THR A 272 -9.51 -31.60 22.92
N GLY A 273 -8.50 -32.51 22.89
CA GLY A 273 -7.40 -32.55 23.87
C GLY A 273 -6.19 -31.67 23.52
N SER A 274 -6.21 -30.97 22.39
CA SER A 274 -5.07 -30.14 21.96
C SER A 274 -4.90 -28.90 22.84
N ARG A 275 -3.68 -28.65 23.33
CA ARG A 275 -3.29 -27.43 24.07
C ARG A 275 -2.92 -26.26 23.18
N LEU A 276 -2.82 -26.49 21.85
CA LEU A 276 -2.44 -25.46 20.87
C LEU A 276 -3.40 -24.25 20.96
N LYS A 277 -2.81 -23.05 20.98
CA LYS A 277 -3.56 -21.79 20.94
C LYS A 277 -3.25 -21.00 19.66
N LEU A 278 -4.09 -20.04 19.34
CA LEU A 278 -3.87 -19.09 18.24
C LEU A 278 -3.57 -17.72 18.86
N VAL A 279 -2.39 -17.17 18.56
CA VAL A 279 -1.97 -15.85 19.01
C VAL A 279 -2.00 -14.89 17.80
N LEU A 280 -2.81 -13.82 17.93
CA LEU A 280 -3.02 -12.81 16.91
C LEU A 280 -2.41 -11.49 17.37
N VAL A 281 -1.33 -11.09 16.71
CA VAL A 281 -0.56 -9.87 17.00
C VAL A 281 -0.89 -8.79 15.98
N GLY A 282 -1.38 -7.64 16.45
CA GLY A 282 -1.63 -6.46 15.61
C GLY A 282 -2.91 -5.72 15.97
N GLY A 283 -3.17 -4.61 15.26
CA GLY A 283 -4.38 -3.83 15.46
C GLY A 283 -5.64 -4.56 14.97
N ILE A 284 -6.71 -4.41 15.73
CA ILE A 284 -8.02 -5.01 15.44
C ILE A 284 -8.85 -3.99 14.65
N PHE A 285 -9.25 -4.35 13.43
CA PHE A 285 -10.02 -3.52 12.49
C PHE A 285 -11.33 -4.19 12.04
N GLY A 286 -11.78 -5.21 12.76
CA GLY A 286 -12.98 -5.96 12.45
C GLY A 286 -13.58 -6.63 13.68
N LYS A 287 -14.53 -7.54 13.45
CA LYS A 287 -15.11 -8.36 14.52
C LYS A 287 -14.09 -9.37 15.00
N THR A 288 -13.98 -9.52 16.32
CA THR A 288 -13.20 -10.56 16.98
C THR A 288 -14.06 -11.78 17.28
N VAL A 289 -13.42 -12.94 17.36
CA VAL A 289 -14.04 -14.18 17.81
C VAL A 289 -13.54 -14.46 19.22
N GLU A 290 -14.44 -14.44 20.19
CA GLU A 290 -14.12 -14.82 21.56
C GLU A 290 -14.01 -16.35 21.68
N HIS A 291 -12.84 -16.83 22.06
CA HIS A 291 -12.58 -18.25 22.30
C HIS A 291 -11.41 -18.38 23.29
N PRO A 292 -11.45 -19.33 24.26
CA PRO A 292 -10.41 -19.46 25.29
C PRO A 292 -9.02 -19.81 24.73
N ASP A 293 -8.96 -20.32 23.53
CA ASP A 293 -7.71 -20.67 22.84
C ASP A 293 -7.28 -19.65 21.78
N ILE A 294 -7.91 -18.46 21.71
CA ILE A 294 -7.49 -17.37 20.83
C ILE A 294 -7.05 -16.18 21.69
N ILE A 295 -5.83 -15.74 21.49
CA ILE A 295 -5.22 -14.63 22.24
C ILE A 295 -5.00 -13.45 21.27
N TYR A 296 -5.50 -12.28 21.65
CA TYR A 296 -5.28 -11.02 20.94
C TYR A 296 -4.31 -10.16 21.76
N THR A 297 -3.11 -9.89 21.24
CA THR A 297 -2.11 -9.09 21.98
C THR A 297 -2.25 -7.58 21.74
N GLY A 298 -2.96 -7.17 20.67
CA GLY A 298 -2.90 -5.82 20.18
C GLY A 298 -1.57 -5.52 19.48
N PHE A 299 -1.20 -4.23 19.41
CA PHE A 299 0.11 -3.82 18.89
C PHE A 299 1.22 -4.24 19.84
N VAL A 300 2.30 -4.74 19.26
CA VAL A 300 3.51 -5.20 19.97
C VAL A 300 4.71 -4.49 19.35
N ASP A 301 5.68 -4.10 20.18
CA ASP A 301 6.90 -3.44 19.73
C ASP A 301 7.72 -4.35 18.79
N ASP A 302 8.47 -3.75 17.87
CA ASP A 302 9.21 -4.51 16.86
C ASP A 302 10.22 -5.49 17.48
N ALA A 303 10.85 -5.13 18.59
CA ALA A 303 11.75 -6.03 19.33
C ALA A 303 11.03 -7.24 19.95
N GLU A 304 9.75 -7.10 20.31
CA GLU A 304 8.94 -8.17 20.90
C GLU A 304 8.26 -9.06 19.86
N LYS A 305 8.29 -8.66 18.56
CA LYS A 305 7.78 -9.48 17.44
C LYS A 305 8.79 -10.51 16.96
N VAL A 306 10.08 -10.34 17.28
CA VAL A 306 11.20 -11.18 16.90
C VAL A 306 11.47 -12.22 17.98
#